data_191580e2c0152e8911b95b80c6596f99
#
_entry.id   191580e2c0152e8911b95b80c6596f99
#
_cell.length_a   1.000
_cell.length_b   1.000
_cell.length_c   1.000
_cell.angle_alpha   90.00
_cell.angle_beta   90.00
_cell.angle_gamma   90.00
#
_symmetry.space_group_name_H-M   'P 1'
#
loop_
_entity.id
_entity.type
_entity.pdbx_description
1 polymer ?
#
loop_
_entity_poly.entity_id
_entity_poly.type
_entity_poly.pdbx_seq_one_letter_code
_entity_poly.pdbx_strand_id
1 'polypeptide(L)'
;MTEKERMLHGELYFAYDEELKRDRLRARRLTRLFNGTTEEELEYRTELLKKLFQSAGDHIFIEPPFRCDYGSQIRIGDNFYANYDCIILDVCAVTIGNHVFFGPRVGVYTAAHPIDAEVRNAILEYGRPITIGDSVWVGADVVINPGVTVGNNVVIGSGSVVTKDIPDN
;
A
#
# COMPACT_ATOMS: atom_id res chain seq x y z
N MET A 1 -16.44 9.61 -16.70
CA MET A 1 -15.53 8.96 -15.76
C MET A 1 -14.39 9.92 -15.44
N THR A 2 -14.18 10.23 -14.16
CA THR A 2 -13.09 11.09 -13.72
C THR A 2 -11.75 10.35 -13.79
N GLU A 3 -10.63 11.07 -13.73
CA GLU A 3 -9.30 10.43 -13.69
C GLU A 3 -9.14 9.54 -12.45
N LYS A 4 -9.73 9.93 -11.33
CA LYS A 4 -9.77 9.10 -10.12
C LYS A 4 -10.57 7.82 -10.32
N GLU A 5 -11.72 7.88 -10.95
CA GLU A 5 -12.51 6.69 -11.27
C GLU A 5 -11.74 5.74 -12.19
N ARG A 6 -11.06 6.27 -13.23
CA ARG A 6 -10.18 5.49 -14.09
C ARG A 6 -9.07 4.79 -13.30
N MET A 7 -8.37 5.54 -12.45
CA MET A 7 -7.33 5.03 -11.57
C MET A 7 -7.84 3.85 -10.73
N LEU A 8 -8.99 4.02 -10.07
CA LEU A 8 -9.57 2.99 -9.20
C LEU A 8 -10.02 1.73 -9.95
N HIS A 9 -10.39 1.87 -11.23
CA HIS A 9 -10.75 0.74 -12.10
C HIS A 9 -9.56 0.09 -12.81
N GLY A 10 -8.33 0.59 -12.58
CA GLY A 10 -7.13 0.05 -13.22
C GLY A 10 -7.00 0.42 -14.71
N GLU A 11 -7.72 1.45 -15.14
CA GLU A 11 -7.60 2.00 -16.50
C GLU A 11 -6.43 3.01 -16.57
N LEU A 12 -6.04 3.36 -17.78
CA LEU A 12 -5.09 4.45 -17.99
C LEU A 12 -5.70 5.78 -17.51
N TYR A 13 -4.95 6.49 -16.69
CA TYR A 13 -5.37 7.77 -16.12
C TYR A 13 -4.20 8.77 -16.11
N PHE A 14 -4.56 10.05 -16.04
CA PHE A 14 -3.60 11.14 -15.93
C PHE A 14 -3.32 11.47 -14.45
N ALA A 15 -2.11 11.16 -13.99
CA ALA A 15 -1.75 11.25 -12.57
C ALA A 15 -1.72 12.68 -12.01
N TYR A 16 -1.58 13.71 -12.85
CA TYR A 16 -1.52 15.11 -12.41
C TYR A 16 -2.89 15.81 -12.33
N ASP A 17 -3.98 15.05 -12.39
CA ASP A 17 -5.33 15.57 -12.14
C ASP A 17 -5.42 16.27 -10.77
N GLU A 18 -6.22 17.34 -10.69
CA GLU A 18 -6.31 18.17 -9.49
C GLU A 18 -7.00 17.46 -8.31
N GLU A 19 -7.94 16.55 -8.54
CA GLU A 19 -8.54 15.74 -7.47
C GLU A 19 -7.50 14.79 -6.89
N LEU A 20 -6.78 14.07 -7.74
CA LEU A 20 -5.71 13.16 -7.34
C LEU A 20 -4.58 13.88 -6.61
N LYS A 21 -4.24 15.08 -7.05
CA LYS A 21 -3.25 15.92 -6.37
C LYS A 21 -3.67 16.29 -4.95
N ARG A 22 -4.94 16.68 -4.74
CA ARG A 22 -5.48 16.97 -3.41
C ARG A 22 -5.42 15.75 -2.49
N ASP A 23 -5.78 14.58 -3.02
CA ASP A 23 -5.77 13.33 -2.26
C ASP A 23 -4.34 12.93 -1.86
N ARG A 24 -3.38 13.06 -2.78
CA ARG A 24 -1.95 12.84 -2.45
C ARG A 24 -1.44 13.81 -1.39
N LEU A 25 -1.79 15.08 -1.48
CA LEU A 25 -1.38 16.07 -0.48
C LEU A 25 -1.97 15.77 0.91
N ARG A 26 -3.22 15.28 0.96
CA ARG A 26 -3.81 14.77 2.21
C ARG A 26 -2.98 13.63 2.79
N ALA A 27 -2.66 12.62 1.99
CA ALA A 27 -1.86 11.48 2.43
C ALA A 27 -0.47 11.90 2.91
N ARG A 28 0.22 12.78 2.17
CA ARG A 28 1.54 13.29 2.54
C ARG A 28 1.53 14.06 3.85
N ARG A 29 0.46 14.81 4.12
CA ARG A 29 0.30 15.51 5.40
C ARG A 29 0.16 14.51 6.55
N LEU A 30 -0.70 13.50 6.40
CA LEU A 30 -0.93 12.50 7.43
C LEU A 30 0.32 11.62 7.68
N THR A 31 1.01 11.20 6.63
CA THR A 31 2.26 10.43 6.76
C THR A 31 3.38 11.27 7.37
N ARG A 32 3.48 12.55 7.05
CA ARG A 32 4.45 13.45 7.69
C ARG A 32 4.19 13.57 9.19
N LEU A 33 2.93 13.76 9.60
CA LEU A 33 2.56 13.81 11.02
C LEU A 33 2.88 12.49 11.71
N PHE A 34 2.52 11.37 11.09
CA PHE A 34 2.81 10.03 11.61
C PHE A 34 4.31 9.78 11.77
N ASN A 35 5.10 10.08 10.74
CA ASN A 35 6.54 9.87 10.75
C ASN A 35 7.28 10.81 11.72
N GLY A 36 6.67 11.92 12.12
CA GLY A 36 7.20 12.84 13.11
C GLY A 36 6.81 12.54 14.56
N THR A 37 6.04 11.48 14.82
CA THR A 37 5.65 11.09 16.17
C THR A 37 6.82 10.49 16.95
N THR A 38 6.79 10.64 18.27
CA THR A 38 7.70 9.95 19.17
C THR A 38 7.25 8.52 19.46
N GLU A 39 8.14 7.71 20.01
CA GLU A 39 7.86 6.31 20.41
C GLU A 39 6.81 6.20 21.53
N GLU A 40 6.51 7.27 22.23
CA GLU A 40 5.50 7.30 23.30
C GLU A 40 4.09 7.68 22.81
N GLU A 41 3.97 8.25 21.60
CA GLU A 41 2.71 8.74 21.03
C GLU A 41 1.91 7.65 20.30
N LEU A 42 1.75 6.47 20.91
CA LEU A 42 1.14 5.29 20.26
C LEU A 42 -0.34 5.50 19.90
N GLU A 43 -1.10 6.13 20.78
CA GLU A 43 -2.52 6.43 20.52
C GLU A 43 -2.67 7.39 19.35
N TYR A 44 -1.85 8.44 19.32
CA TYR A 44 -1.85 9.41 18.22
C TYR A 44 -1.44 8.77 16.88
N ARG A 45 -0.46 7.87 16.88
CA ARG A 45 -0.11 7.06 15.70
C ARG A 45 -1.31 6.30 15.18
N THR A 46 -2.04 5.62 16.07
CA THR A 46 -3.23 4.85 15.71
C THR A 46 -4.33 5.73 15.12
N GLU A 47 -4.56 6.90 15.69
CA GLU A 47 -5.53 7.88 15.16
C GLU A 47 -5.15 8.34 13.74
N LEU A 48 -3.87 8.65 13.51
CA LEU A 48 -3.38 9.08 12.22
C LEU A 48 -3.54 7.98 11.16
N LEU A 49 -3.23 6.73 11.50
CA LEU A 49 -3.39 5.59 10.59
C LEU A 49 -4.86 5.33 10.25
N LYS A 50 -5.77 5.43 11.23
CA LYS A 50 -7.22 5.33 10.99
C LYS A 50 -7.76 6.46 10.11
N LYS A 51 -7.17 7.65 10.17
CA LYS A 51 -7.51 8.75 9.27
C LYS A 51 -6.91 8.56 7.87
N LEU A 52 -5.74 7.93 7.78
CA LEU A 52 -5.02 7.73 6.54
C LEU A 52 -5.65 6.62 5.68
N PHE A 53 -5.90 5.47 6.29
CA PHE A 53 -6.39 4.27 5.59
C PHE A 53 -7.90 4.31 5.34
N GLN A 54 -8.33 3.58 4.32
CA GLN A 54 -9.76 3.38 4.06
C GLN A 54 -10.42 2.65 5.23
N SER A 55 -9.75 1.61 5.73
CA SER A 55 -10.13 0.91 6.95
C SER A 55 -8.91 0.29 7.61
N ALA A 56 -8.94 0.22 8.92
CA ALA A 56 -7.92 -0.42 9.73
C ALA A 56 -8.61 -1.15 10.88
N GLY A 57 -8.25 -2.40 11.09
CA GLY A 57 -8.73 -3.24 12.18
C GLY A 57 -8.14 -2.85 13.53
N ASP A 58 -8.32 -3.73 14.51
CA ASP A 58 -7.79 -3.56 15.83
C ASP A 58 -6.34 -4.06 15.92
N HIS A 59 -5.57 -3.49 16.86
CA HIS A 59 -4.19 -3.89 17.14
C HIS A 59 -3.28 -3.81 15.92
N ILE A 60 -3.38 -2.72 15.15
CA ILE A 60 -2.42 -2.44 14.08
C ILE A 60 -1.23 -1.66 14.64
N PHE A 61 -0.04 -2.04 14.22
CA PHE A 61 1.20 -1.36 14.59
C PHE A 61 2.10 -1.19 13.37
N ILE A 62 2.48 0.04 13.08
CA ILE A 62 3.41 0.38 12.00
C ILE A 62 4.54 1.19 12.58
N GLU A 63 5.77 0.71 12.37
CA GLU A 63 6.97 1.49 12.72
C GLU A 63 7.18 2.60 11.71
N PRO A 64 7.33 3.85 12.15
CA PRO A 64 7.74 4.92 11.24
C PRO A 64 9.22 4.73 10.82
N PRO A 65 9.63 5.24 9.64
CA PRO A 65 8.77 5.93 8.69
C PRO A 65 7.94 4.98 7.82
N PHE A 66 6.75 5.43 7.44
CA PHE A 66 5.84 4.77 6.51
C PHE A 66 5.44 5.74 5.40
N ARG A 67 5.28 5.26 4.19
CA ARG A 67 4.86 6.06 3.04
C ARG A 67 3.82 5.35 2.21
N CYS A 68 2.92 6.13 1.62
CA CYS A 68 1.93 5.64 0.66
C CYS A 68 1.58 6.74 -0.35
N ASP A 69 0.85 6.40 -1.42
CA ASP A 69 0.35 7.39 -2.37
C ASP A 69 -0.86 8.15 -1.81
N TYR A 70 -1.91 7.44 -1.46
CA TYR A 70 -3.19 8.01 -1.03
C TYR A 70 -3.62 7.56 0.37
N GLY A 71 -3.30 6.32 0.75
CA GLY A 71 -3.81 5.68 1.96
C GLY A 71 -5.28 5.27 1.87
N SER A 72 -6.08 6.02 1.13
CA SER A 72 -7.53 5.82 1.00
C SER A 72 -7.94 4.57 0.23
N GLN A 73 -7.00 3.87 -0.42
CA GLN A 73 -7.21 2.58 -1.07
C GLN A 73 -6.66 1.40 -0.26
N ILE A 74 -6.12 1.66 0.93
CA ILE A 74 -5.54 0.63 1.80
C ILE A 74 -6.58 0.17 2.83
N ARG A 75 -6.82 -1.14 2.86
CA ARG A 75 -7.63 -1.82 3.88
C ARG A 75 -6.77 -2.81 4.62
N ILE A 76 -6.74 -2.71 5.94
CA ILE A 76 -5.92 -3.57 6.80
C ILE A 76 -6.83 -4.23 7.84
N GLY A 77 -6.70 -5.55 7.99
CA GLY A 77 -7.40 -6.34 9.00
C GLY A 77 -6.82 -6.16 10.41
N ASP A 78 -7.16 -7.09 11.30
CA ASP A 78 -6.74 -7.06 12.69
C ASP A 78 -5.32 -7.63 12.87
N ASN A 79 -4.62 -7.18 13.92
CA ASN A 79 -3.30 -7.69 14.32
C ASN A 79 -2.26 -7.57 13.20
N PHE A 80 -2.20 -6.42 12.58
CA PHE A 80 -1.21 -6.09 11.55
C PHE A 80 0.04 -5.46 12.17
N TYR A 81 1.20 -5.92 11.72
CA TYR A 81 2.49 -5.31 12.07
C TYR A 81 3.31 -5.00 10.82
N ALA A 82 3.86 -3.80 10.72
CA ALA A 82 4.86 -3.44 9.73
C ALA A 82 6.08 -2.83 10.39
N ASN A 83 7.25 -3.35 10.00
CA ASN A 83 8.54 -2.83 10.44
C ASN A 83 8.89 -1.52 9.71
N TYR A 84 10.08 -0.98 9.96
CA TYR A 84 10.54 0.31 9.43
C TYR A 84 10.58 0.38 7.90
N ASP A 85 10.35 1.56 7.37
CA ASP A 85 10.54 1.90 5.96
C ASP A 85 9.66 1.12 4.97
N CYS A 86 8.50 0.68 5.39
CA CYS A 86 7.53 0.07 4.47
C CYS A 86 6.85 1.11 3.58
N ILE A 87 6.59 0.74 2.33
CA ILE A 87 5.96 1.60 1.33
C ILE A 87 4.80 0.86 0.68
N ILE A 88 3.64 1.50 0.62
CA ILE A 88 2.48 0.99 -0.12
C ILE A 88 2.06 2.04 -1.16
N LEU A 89 2.25 1.75 -2.44
CA LEU A 89 1.78 2.62 -3.52
C LEU A 89 0.37 2.17 -3.94
N ASP A 90 -0.62 2.84 -3.37
CA ASP A 90 -2.03 2.46 -3.46
C ASP A 90 -2.80 3.31 -4.49
N VAL A 91 -2.41 3.25 -5.75
CA VAL A 91 -3.23 3.81 -6.84
C VAL A 91 -4.49 2.97 -7.07
N CYS A 92 -4.41 1.66 -6.83
CA CYS A 92 -5.54 0.73 -6.75
C CYS A 92 -5.64 0.13 -5.35
N ALA A 93 -6.69 -0.64 -5.09
CA ALA A 93 -6.94 -1.24 -3.80
C ALA A 93 -5.79 -2.15 -3.35
N VAL A 94 -5.38 -1.99 -2.10
CA VAL A 94 -4.52 -2.92 -1.36
C VAL A 94 -5.32 -3.44 -0.18
N THR A 95 -5.61 -4.74 -0.19
CA THR A 95 -6.37 -5.40 0.87
C THR A 95 -5.45 -6.36 1.60
N ILE A 96 -5.28 -6.15 2.90
CA ILE A 96 -4.43 -6.95 3.79
C ILE A 96 -5.32 -7.60 4.85
N GLY A 97 -5.22 -8.91 4.98
CA GLY A 97 -5.99 -9.70 5.92
C GLY A 97 -5.54 -9.53 7.37
N ASN A 98 -5.93 -10.49 8.21
CA ASN A 98 -5.61 -10.52 9.63
C ASN A 98 -4.28 -11.23 9.91
N HIS A 99 -3.60 -10.87 11.00
CA HIS A 99 -2.35 -11.50 11.43
C HIS A 99 -1.27 -11.49 10.34
N VAL A 100 -1.06 -10.34 9.72
CA VAL A 100 -0.05 -10.13 8.68
C VAL A 100 1.13 -9.35 9.26
N PHE A 101 2.34 -9.83 9.00
CA PHE A 101 3.58 -9.22 9.45
C PHE A 101 4.45 -8.83 8.27
N PHE A 102 4.88 -7.57 8.24
CA PHE A 102 5.86 -7.06 7.29
C PHE A 102 7.22 -6.84 7.97
N GLY A 103 8.26 -7.42 7.41
CA GLY A 103 9.65 -7.06 7.74
C GLY A 103 9.98 -5.63 7.28
N PRO A 104 11.17 -5.13 7.60
CA PRO A 104 11.58 -3.78 7.18
C PRO A 104 11.69 -3.67 5.65
N ARG A 105 11.42 -2.50 5.14
CA ARG A 105 11.52 -2.15 3.71
C ARG A 105 10.68 -3.03 2.78
N VAL A 106 9.54 -3.52 3.24
CA VAL A 106 8.57 -4.18 2.36
C VAL A 106 7.90 -3.14 1.48
N GLY A 107 7.87 -3.41 0.18
CA GLY A 107 7.18 -2.60 -0.83
C GLY A 107 5.98 -3.33 -1.43
N VAL A 108 4.82 -2.70 -1.40
CA VAL A 108 3.59 -3.20 -2.03
C VAL A 108 3.16 -2.18 -3.07
N TYR A 109 3.29 -2.51 -4.35
CA TYR A 109 3.14 -1.54 -5.42
C TYR A 109 2.02 -1.93 -6.37
N THR A 110 0.90 -1.20 -6.32
CA THR A 110 -0.19 -1.37 -7.28
C THR A 110 0.04 -0.58 -8.56
N ALA A 111 0.89 0.45 -8.50
CA ALA A 111 1.15 1.36 -9.61
C ALA A 111 2.01 0.71 -10.70
N ALA A 112 1.67 1.00 -11.95
CA ALA A 112 2.42 0.56 -13.12
C ALA A 112 2.38 1.63 -14.23
N HIS A 113 3.36 1.56 -15.12
CA HIS A 113 3.43 2.37 -16.32
C HIS A 113 3.32 1.50 -17.56
N PRO A 114 2.73 2.01 -18.65
CA PRO A 114 2.73 1.31 -19.94
C PRO A 114 4.13 0.97 -20.42
N ILE A 115 4.29 -0.22 -20.98
CA ILE A 115 5.57 -0.63 -21.61
C ILE A 115 5.84 0.22 -22.85
N ASP A 116 4.78 0.56 -23.59
CA ASP A 116 4.88 1.46 -24.74
C ASP A 116 5.37 2.84 -24.29
N ALA A 117 6.48 3.28 -24.91
CA ALA A 117 7.15 4.52 -24.52
C ALA A 117 6.34 5.78 -24.86
N GLU A 118 5.59 5.78 -25.95
CA GLU A 118 4.78 6.95 -26.34
C GLU A 118 3.66 7.17 -25.33
N VAL A 119 2.96 6.10 -24.95
CA VAL A 119 1.88 6.16 -23.95
C VAL A 119 2.43 6.53 -22.58
N ARG A 120 3.58 5.95 -22.19
CA ARG A 120 4.25 6.27 -20.92
C ARG A 120 4.71 7.73 -20.87
N ASN A 121 5.25 8.24 -21.96
CA ASN A 121 5.75 9.61 -22.06
C ASN A 121 4.59 10.64 -22.09
N ALA A 122 3.37 10.21 -22.39
CA ALA A 122 2.16 11.01 -22.23
C ALA A 122 1.73 11.16 -20.76
N ILE A 123 2.53 10.63 -19.82
CA ILE A 123 2.31 10.70 -18.36
C ILE A 123 1.04 9.95 -17.95
N LEU A 124 0.74 8.88 -18.67
CA LEU A 124 -0.35 7.98 -18.32
C LEU A 124 0.17 6.82 -17.45
N GLU A 125 -0.60 6.51 -16.44
CA GLU A 125 -0.33 5.42 -15.50
C GLU A 125 -1.56 4.49 -15.44
N TYR A 126 -1.38 3.32 -14.87
CA TYR A 126 -2.47 2.43 -14.47
C TYR A 126 -2.08 1.68 -13.21
N GLY A 127 -3.03 1.01 -12.60
CA GLY A 127 -2.76 0.18 -11.44
C GLY A 127 -3.44 -1.17 -11.54
N ARG A 128 -3.01 -2.09 -10.68
CA ARG A 128 -3.67 -3.38 -10.47
C ARG A 128 -3.74 -3.66 -8.97
N PRO A 129 -4.91 -4.04 -8.45
CA PRO A 129 -5.08 -4.26 -7.02
C PRO A 129 -4.21 -5.42 -6.52
N ILE A 130 -3.82 -5.35 -5.24
CA ILE A 130 -3.07 -6.38 -4.55
C ILE A 130 -3.89 -6.85 -3.35
N THR A 131 -3.94 -8.17 -3.18
CA THR A 131 -4.59 -8.79 -2.03
C THR A 131 -3.58 -9.67 -1.29
N ILE A 132 -3.52 -9.53 0.03
CA ILE A 132 -2.73 -10.36 0.93
C ILE A 132 -3.70 -11.01 1.91
N GLY A 133 -3.71 -12.32 1.98
CA GLY A 133 -4.60 -13.11 2.83
C GLY A 133 -4.26 -13.00 4.32
N ASP A 134 -4.80 -13.91 5.10
CA ASP A 134 -4.59 -13.99 6.55
C ASP A 134 -3.33 -14.79 6.89
N SER A 135 -2.74 -14.50 8.04
CA SER A 135 -1.58 -15.24 8.58
C SER A 135 -0.39 -15.30 7.60
N VAL A 136 -0.04 -14.15 7.02
CA VAL A 136 1.06 -14.02 6.08
C VAL A 136 2.24 -13.31 6.75
N TRP A 137 3.43 -13.87 6.59
CA TRP A 137 4.68 -13.21 6.95
C TRP A 137 5.47 -12.84 5.70
N VAL A 138 5.65 -11.54 5.51
CA VAL A 138 6.44 -10.97 4.42
C VAL A 138 7.81 -10.57 4.97
N GLY A 139 8.87 -11.22 4.52
CA GLY A 139 10.24 -10.95 4.95
C GLY A 139 10.75 -9.58 4.53
N ALA A 140 11.91 -9.19 5.07
CA ALA A 140 12.54 -7.90 4.78
C ALA A 140 12.86 -7.73 3.29
N ASP A 141 12.78 -6.50 2.80
CA ASP A 141 13.13 -6.15 1.41
C ASP A 141 12.32 -6.88 0.32
N VAL A 142 11.17 -7.43 0.67
CA VAL A 142 10.26 -8.05 -0.29
C VAL A 142 9.52 -6.98 -1.09
N VAL A 143 9.40 -7.19 -2.39
CA VAL A 143 8.59 -6.37 -3.28
C VAL A 143 7.42 -7.20 -3.80
N ILE A 144 6.20 -6.70 -3.63
CA ILE A 144 4.98 -7.29 -4.20
C ILE A 144 4.51 -6.41 -5.36
N ASN A 145 4.51 -6.98 -6.56
CA ASN A 145 4.20 -6.27 -7.81
C ASN A 145 2.69 -6.15 -8.08
N PRO A 146 2.30 -5.23 -8.97
CA PRO A 146 0.90 -4.97 -9.28
C PRO A 146 0.12 -6.22 -9.68
N GLY A 147 -1.08 -6.37 -9.14
CA GLY A 147 -2.01 -7.42 -9.49
C GLY A 147 -1.82 -8.76 -8.77
N VAL A 148 -0.84 -8.86 -7.88
CA VAL A 148 -0.56 -10.11 -7.16
C VAL A 148 -1.59 -10.36 -6.06
N THR A 149 -2.03 -11.62 -5.96
CA THR A 149 -2.78 -12.15 -4.84
C THR A 149 -1.91 -13.12 -4.05
N VAL A 150 -1.71 -12.85 -2.77
CA VAL A 150 -1.06 -13.76 -1.82
C VAL A 150 -2.14 -14.44 -0.99
N GLY A 151 -2.15 -15.76 -0.99
CA GLY A 151 -3.09 -16.58 -0.23
C GLY A 151 -2.86 -16.51 1.27
N ASN A 152 -3.57 -17.38 1.99
CA ASN A 152 -3.48 -17.46 3.45
C ASN A 152 -2.31 -18.35 3.88
N ASN A 153 -1.80 -18.12 5.09
CA ASN A 153 -0.77 -18.95 5.71
C ASN A 153 0.49 -19.08 4.85
N VAL A 154 0.97 -17.95 4.31
CA VAL A 154 2.13 -17.86 3.41
C VAL A 154 3.29 -17.18 4.12
N VAL A 155 4.50 -17.69 3.87
CA VAL A 155 5.75 -17.05 4.26
C VAL A 155 6.52 -16.67 3.00
N ILE A 156 6.89 -15.39 2.87
CA ILE A 156 7.69 -14.88 1.75
C ILE A 156 9.08 -14.55 2.28
N GLY A 157 10.09 -15.24 1.73
CA GLY A 157 11.48 -15.03 2.14
C GLY A 157 12.00 -13.63 1.82
N SER A 158 12.87 -13.11 2.69
CA SER A 158 13.48 -11.78 2.52
C SER A 158 14.16 -11.63 1.16
N GLY A 159 14.02 -10.43 0.58
CA GLY A 159 14.59 -10.08 -0.72
C GLY A 159 13.84 -10.64 -1.93
N SER A 160 12.71 -11.30 -1.73
CA SER A 160 11.91 -11.82 -2.87
C SER A 160 11.21 -10.72 -3.64
N VAL A 161 11.14 -10.89 -4.95
CA VAL A 161 10.28 -10.09 -5.82
C VAL A 161 9.11 -10.96 -6.27
N VAL A 162 7.92 -10.65 -5.79
CA VAL A 162 6.70 -11.42 -6.06
C VAL A 162 6.02 -10.86 -7.30
N THR A 163 6.07 -11.62 -8.39
CA THR A 163 5.53 -11.24 -9.71
C THR A 163 4.33 -12.06 -10.13
N LYS A 164 3.96 -13.07 -9.34
CA LYS A 164 2.84 -14.00 -9.60
C LYS A 164 2.10 -14.27 -8.31
N ASP A 165 0.86 -14.73 -8.44
CA ASP A 165 0.05 -15.15 -7.32
C ASP A 165 0.72 -16.27 -6.53
N ILE A 166 0.55 -16.23 -5.20
CA ILE A 166 1.02 -17.27 -4.28
C ILE A 166 -0.23 -17.93 -3.68
N PRO A 167 -0.41 -19.24 -3.87
CA PRO A 167 -1.54 -19.95 -3.29
C PRO A 167 -1.42 -20.08 -1.77
N ASP A 168 -2.49 -20.53 -1.12
CA ASP A 168 -2.51 -20.85 0.31
C ASP A 168 -1.45 -21.92 0.64
N ASN A 169 -0.81 -21.82 1.84
CA ASN A 169 0.20 -22.73 2.38
C ASN A 169 1.46 -22.81 1.50
#